data_a3010e479a70bcffd002b413978dd46a
#
_entry.id   a3010e479a70bcffd002b413978dd46a
#
_cell.length_a   1.000
_cell.length_b   1.000
_cell.length_c   1.000
_cell.angle_alpha   90.00
_cell.angle_beta   90.00
_cell.angle_gamma   90.00
#
_symmetry.space_group_name_H-M   'P 1'
#
loop_
_entity.id
_entity.type
_entity.pdbx_description
1 polymer ?
#
loop_
_entity_poly.entity_id
_entity_poly.type
_entity_poly.pdbx_seq_one_letter_code
_entity_poly.pdbx_strand_id
1 'polypeptide(L)'
;DGLEDFLSHVARQYVINVHTLNHDLLFEQLIETANLQMNFSDGFTEIGSPYYGIYENKEYNVRYHCRLARFTNNYKDKAIRLYKLHGSLNYVLHSRAKESIVLEPDACLKIPLGINYKIILEEIEGKDEYGVYPFAEHPYFLSGTNTKCKMYGDSLIWRRLQENFKQNLRKANCLIIIGYGCKDKVINESIKKNLGNVSKKVYLSPSDQTRNTYA
;
A
#
# COMPACT_ATOMS: atom_id res chain seq x y z
N ASP A 1 -22.69 6.93 -3.13
CA ASP A 1 -22.33 8.31 -2.79
C ASP A 1 -21.10 8.77 -3.58
N GLY A 2 -20.85 10.07 -3.64
CA GLY A 2 -20.05 10.73 -4.69
C GLY A 2 -18.68 10.18 -5.07
N LEU A 3 -17.86 9.63 -4.13
CA LEU A 3 -16.53 9.11 -4.46
C LEU A 3 -16.59 7.74 -5.15
N GLU A 4 -17.51 6.88 -4.76
CA GLU A 4 -17.75 5.56 -5.37
C GLU A 4 -18.20 5.71 -6.81
N ASP A 5 -19.17 6.58 -7.04
CA ASP A 5 -19.70 6.88 -8.38
C ASP A 5 -18.62 7.51 -9.26
N PHE A 6 -17.82 8.43 -8.71
CA PHE A 6 -16.68 9.04 -9.39
C PHE A 6 -15.65 7.97 -9.81
N LEU A 7 -15.22 7.11 -8.90
CA LEU A 7 -14.25 6.06 -9.20
C LEU A 7 -14.78 5.09 -10.25
N SER A 8 -16.04 4.65 -10.10
CA SER A 8 -16.70 3.74 -11.04
C SER A 8 -16.80 4.32 -12.44
N HIS A 9 -17.13 5.62 -12.55
CA HIS A 9 -17.28 6.29 -13.84
C HIS A 9 -15.93 6.54 -14.51
N VAL A 10 -14.95 7.08 -13.77
CA VAL A 10 -13.64 7.45 -14.32
C VAL A 10 -12.81 6.23 -14.68
N ALA A 11 -12.88 5.14 -13.88
CA ALA A 11 -12.13 3.90 -14.14
C ALA A 11 -12.52 3.20 -15.45
N ARG A 12 -13.66 3.54 -16.07
CA ARG A 12 -14.06 3.01 -17.39
C ARG A 12 -13.19 3.53 -18.54
N GLN A 13 -12.58 4.70 -18.37
CA GLN A 13 -11.87 5.40 -19.45
C GLN A 13 -10.42 5.71 -19.10
N TYR A 14 -10.10 5.79 -17.82
CA TYR A 14 -8.80 6.25 -17.32
C TYR A 14 -8.23 5.32 -16.26
N VAL A 15 -6.91 5.34 -16.14
CA VAL A 15 -6.21 4.75 -15.01
C VAL A 15 -6.16 5.76 -13.88
N ILE A 16 -6.67 5.38 -12.72
CA ILE A 16 -6.69 6.19 -11.50
C ILE A 16 -5.56 5.69 -10.58
N ASN A 17 -4.54 6.53 -10.38
CA ASN A 17 -3.47 6.26 -9.43
C ASN A 17 -3.75 7.04 -8.14
N VAL A 18 -4.19 6.36 -7.09
CA VAL A 18 -4.47 6.93 -5.77
C VAL A 18 -3.22 6.83 -4.91
N HIS A 19 -2.65 7.97 -4.55
CA HIS A 19 -1.53 8.04 -3.62
C HIS A 19 -2.03 8.61 -2.30
N THR A 20 -1.96 7.82 -1.23
CA THR A 20 -2.41 8.26 0.10
C THR A 20 -1.29 8.24 1.12
N LEU A 21 -1.34 9.18 2.06
CA LEU A 21 -0.49 9.23 3.26
C LEU A 21 -1.19 8.64 4.48
N ASN A 22 -2.47 8.28 4.34
CA ASN A 22 -3.27 7.69 5.41
C ASN A 22 -2.89 6.21 5.60
N HIS A 23 -2.90 5.80 6.86
CA HIS A 23 -2.59 4.41 7.25
C HIS A 23 -3.83 3.54 7.40
N ASP A 24 -5.03 4.17 7.48
CA ASP A 24 -6.32 3.48 7.62
C ASP A 24 -6.68 2.62 6.40
N LEU A 25 -7.74 1.86 6.52
CA LEU A 25 -8.23 0.94 5.48
C LEU A 25 -9.52 1.44 4.79
N LEU A 26 -9.83 2.73 4.93
CA LEU A 26 -11.07 3.29 4.42
C LEU A 26 -11.19 3.19 2.90
N PHE A 27 -10.07 3.37 2.18
CA PHE A 27 -10.08 3.26 0.72
C PHE A 27 -10.32 1.82 0.26
N GLU A 28 -9.70 0.86 0.92
CA GLU A 28 -9.90 -0.58 0.65
C GLU A 28 -11.36 -0.99 0.93
N GLN A 29 -11.94 -0.51 2.03
CA GLN A 29 -13.36 -0.72 2.34
C GLN A 29 -14.27 -0.08 1.29
N LEU A 30 -13.95 1.13 0.83
CA LEU A 30 -14.69 1.80 -0.26
C LEU A 30 -14.70 0.95 -1.53
N ILE A 31 -13.54 0.40 -1.93
CA ILE A 31 -13.42 -0.48 -3.09
C ILE A 31 -14.28 -1.74 -2.95
N GLU A 32 -14.32 -2.31 -1.74
CA GLU A 32 -15.12 -3.49 -1.44
C GLU A 32 -16.63 -3.17 -1.50
N THR A 33 -17.06 -2.11 -0.84
CA THR A 33 -18.47 -1.67 -0.82
C THR A 33 -18.98 -1.31 -2.21
N ALA A 34 -18.14 -0.69 -3.02
CA ALA A 34 -18.47 -0.31 -4.40
C ALA A 34 -18.35 -1.46 -5.42
N ASN A 35 -17.96 -2.68 -5.00
CA ASN A 35 -17.74 -3.84 -5.87
C ASN A 35 -16.70 -3.58 -7.00
N LEU A 36 -15.63 -2.84 -6.70
CA LEU A 36 -14.60 -2.44 -7.65
C LEU A 36 -13.33 -3.32 -7.62
N GLN A 37 -13.32 -4.42 -6.84
CA GLN A 37 -12.15 -5.28 -6.60
C GLN A 37 -11.52 -5.83 -7.87
N MET A 38 -12.34 -6.16 -8.87
CA MET A 38 -11.86 -6.69 -10.16
C MET A 38 -10.96 -5.71 -10.91
N ASN A 39 -11.21 -4.40 -10.73
CA ASN A 39 -10.45 -3.31 -11.36
C ASN A 39 -9.40 -2.68 -10.45
N PHE A 40 -9.19 -3.24 -9.26
CA PHE A 40 -8.36 -2.67 -8.20
C PHE A 40 -7.06 -3.45 -8.00
N SER A 41 -5.99 -2.75 -7.65
CA SER A 41 -4.77 -3.31 -7.07
C SER A 41 -4.13 -2.33 -6.11
N ASP A 42 -3.60 -2.85 -5.01
CA ASP A 42 -2.73 -2.16 -4.07
C ASP A 42 -1.26 -2.64 -4.14
N GLY A 43 -0.94 -3.42 -5.16
CA GLY A 43 0.39 -3.96 -5.39
C GLY A 43 0.69 -5.25 -4.63
N PHE A 44 -0.28 -5.80 -3.89
CA PHE A 44 -0.15 -7.08 -3.18
C PHE A 44 -0.84 -8.21 -3.96
N THR A 45 -0.36 -9.44 -3.77
CA THR A 45 -0.98 -10.64 -4.33
C THR A 45 -0.82 -11.84 -3.39
N GLU A 46 -1.86 -12.65 -3.31
CA GLU A 46 -1.85 -13.96 -2.65
C GLU A 46 -1.27 -15.05 -3.57
N ILE A 47 -1.43 -14.86 -4.88
CA ILE A 47 -0.99 -15.85 -5.88
C ILE A 47 0.53 -16.02 -5.79
N GLY A 48 0.95 -17.27 -5.55
CA GLY A 48 2.37 -17.63 -5.42
C GLY A 48 3.03 -17.10 -4.14
N SER A 49 2.27 -16.62 -3.15
CA SER A 49 2.81 -16.28 -1.85
C SER A 49 3.00 -17.56 -1.01
N PRO A 50 4.21 -17.80 -0.47
CA PRO A 50 4.46 -18.92 0.44
C PRO A 50 4.09 -18.64 1.89
N TYR A 51 3.55 -17.46 2.20
CA TYR A 51 3.29 -17.00 3.56
C TYR A 51 1.85 -17.22 3.97
N TYR A 52 1.67 -17.65 5.22
CA TYR A 52 0.37 -17.95 5.81
C TYR A 52 0.27 -17.33 7.20
N GLY A 53 -0.90 -16.84 7.53
CA GLY A 53 -1.29 -16.47 8.89
C GLY A 53 -2.23 -17.48 9.48
N ILE A 54 -2.43 -17.41 10.80
CA ILE A 54 -3.37 -18.28 11.51
C ILE A 54 -4.62 -17.47 11.84
N TYR A 55 -5.75 -17.94 11.36
CA TYR A 55 -7.06 -17.48 11.81
C TYR A 55 -7.60 -18.43 12.87
N GLU A 56 -8.02 -17.87 14.00
CA GLU A 56 -8.63 -18.62 15.10
C GLU A 56 -10.03 -18.05 15.37
N ASN A 57 -11.04 -18.87 15.18
CA ASN A 57 -12.39 -18.55 15.62
C ASN A 57 -12.68 -19.36 16.89
N LYS A 58 -12.69 -18.68 18.05
CA LYS A 58 -12.90 -19.31 19.35
C LYS A 58 -14.33 -19.80 19.56
N GLU A 59 -15.30 -19.16 18.93
CA GLU A 59 -16.72 -19.52 19.03
C GLU A 59 -16.99 -20.91 18.43
N TYR A 60 -16.37 -21.19 17.27
CA TYR A 60 -16.54 -22.46 16.56
C TYR A 60 -15.37 -23.42 16.77
N ASN A 61 -14.40 -23.06 17.61
CA ASN A 61 -13.16 -23.82 17.81
C ASN A 61 -12.46 -24.21 16.49
N VAL A 62 -12.44 -23.28 15.56
CA VAL A 62 -11.86 -23.49 14.23
C VAL A 62 -10.55 -22.73 14.13
N ARG A 63 -9.53 -23.44 13.66
CA ARG A 63 -8.21 -22.86 13.35
C ARG A 63 -7.80 -23.29 11.95
N TYR A 64 -7.45 -22.32 11.10
CA TYR A 64 -6.99 -22.62 9.75
C TYR A 64 -5.92 -21.62 9.28
N HIS A 65 -5.14 -22.07 8.30
CA HIS A 65 -4.13 -21.25 7.67
C HIS A 65 -4.77 -20.41 6.56
N CYS A 66 -4.52 -19.11 6.59
CA CYS A 66 -4.92 -18.17 5.54
C CYS A 66 -3.69 -17.72 4.79
N ARG A 67 -3.66 -17.88 3.47
CA ARG A 67 -2.58 -17.35 2.65
C ARG A 67 -2.54 -15.83 2.77
N LEU A 68 -1.35 -15.28 2.96
CA LEU A 68 -1.13 -13.84 3.10
C LEU A 68 -0.66 -13.26 1.77
N ALA A 69 -1.25 -12.14 1.38
CA ALA A 69 -0.77 -11.41 0.23
C ALA A 69 0.59 -10.76 0.53
N ARG A 70 1.53 -10.90 -0.42
CA ARG A 70 2.85 -10.25 -0.37
C ARG A 70 2.92 -9.09 -1.36
N PHE A 71 3.71 -8.09 -1.05
CA PHE A 71 3.96 -6.98 -1.97
C PHE A 71 4.79 -7.44 -3.17
N THR A 72 4.22 -7.30 -4.36
CA THR A 72 4.85 -7.67 -5.64
C THR A 72 5.03 -6.48 -6.57
N ASN A 73 4.52 -5.31 -6.19
CA ASN A 73 4.47 -4.12 -7.03
C ASN A 73 3.69 -4.33 -8.34
N ASN A 74 2.75 -5.26 -8.36
CA ASN A 74 1.98 -5.58 -9.56
C ASN A 74 0.67 -4.79 -9.61
N TYR A 75 0.65 -3.75 -10.44
CA TYR A 75 -0.51 -2.91 -10.73
C TYR A 75 -1.02 -3.10 -12.17
N LYS A 76 -0.51 -4.12 -12.86
CA LYS A 76 -0.80 -4.34 -14.28
C LYS A 76 -2.28 -4.64 -14.50
N ASP A 77 -2.82 -4.13 -15.58
CA ASP A 77 -4.18 -4.36 -16.06
C ASP A 77 -5.30 -3.94 -15.06
N LYS A 78 -4.98 -3.06 -14.10
CA LYS A 78 -5.94 -2.52 -13.15
C LYS A 78 -6.15 -1.02 -13.38
N ALA A 79 -7.43 -0.64 -13.43
CA ALA A 79 -7.81 0.77 -13.64
C ALA A 79 -7.68 1.61 -12.37
N ILE A 80 -7.88 1.03 -11.19
CA ILE A 80 -7.74 1.70 -9.90
C ILE A 80 -6.53 1.12 -9.16
N ARG A 81 -5.56 1.97 -8.85
CA ARG A 81 -4.29 1.57 -8.24
C ARG A 81 -4.03 2.37 -6.99
N LEU A 82 -3.90 1.69 -5.85
CA LEU A 82 -3.66 2.30 -4.55
C LEU A 82 -2.19 2.20 -4.13
N TYR A 83 -1.61 3.32 -3.77
CA TYR A 83 -0.24 3.43 -3.29
C TYR A 83 -0.24 4.10 -1.91
N LYS A 84 -0.05 3.34 -0.84
CA LYS A 84 0.03 3.85 0.53
C LYS A 84 1.47 4.28 0.82
N LEU A 85 1.78 5.54 0.52
CA LEU A 85 3.15 6.07 0.57
C LEU A 85 3.78 6.04 1.97
N HIS A 86 2.97 6.01 3.00
CA HIS A 86 3.40 5.92 4.39
C HIS A 86 3.10 4.56 5.04
N GLY A 87 2.73 3.54 4.24
CA GLY A 87 2.36 2.23 4.73
C GLY A 87 0.93 2.13 5.24
N SER A 88 0.63 1.06 5.96
CA SER A 88 -0.71 0.73 6.38
C SER A 88 -0.72 0.02 7.73
N LEU A 89 -1.83 0.12 8.45
CA LEU A 89 -2.05 -0.59 9.71
C LEU A 89 -2.04 -2.11 9.55
N ASN A 90 -2.29 -2.62 8.35
CA ASN A 90 -2.28 -4.04 8.05
C ASN A 90 -1.05 -4.52 7.26
N TYR A 91 -0.02 -3.68 7.12
CA TYR A 91 1.26 -4.12 6.55
C TYR A 91 2.17 -4.62 7.66
N VAL A 92 2.86 -5.70 7.39
CA VAL A 92 3.87 -6.28 8.30
C VAL A 92 5.12 -6.59 7.50
N LEU A 93 6.27 -6.17 8.00
CA LEU A 93 7.56 -6.56 7.44
C LEU A 93 7.97 -7.89 8.04
N HIS A 94 8.19 -8.87 7.19
CA HIS A 94 8.63 -10.21 7.58
C HIS A 94 10.05 -10.45 7.11
N SER A 95 10.95 -10.70 8.05
CA SER A 95 12.35 -11.00 7.81
C SER A 95 12.65 -12.45 8.16
N ARG A 96 13.36 -13.17 7.27
CA ARG A 96 13.62 -14.60 7.44
C ARG A 96 14.59 -14.94 8.57
N ALA A 97 15.57 -14.15 8.87
CA ALA A 97 16.41 -14.31 10.05
C ALA A 97 17.41 -13.18 10.23
N LYS A 98 17.68 -12.80 11.49
CA LYS A 98 18.80 -11.90 11.83
C LYS A 98 20.18 -12.54 11.67
N GLU A 99 20.26 -13.85 11.45
CA GLU A 99 21.51 -14.62 11.41
C GLU A 99 21.93 -15.10 10.01
N SER A 100 21.09 -14.91 9.01
CA SER A 100 21.43 -15.29 7.63
C SER A 100 22.22 -14.17 6.96
N ILE A 101 23.44 -14.46 6.58
CA ILE A 101 24.32 -13.59 5.76
C ILE A 101 23.76 -13.45 4.33
N VAL A 102 22.75 -14.20 3.96
CA VAL A 102 22.07 -14.11 2.67
C VAL A 102 21.07 -12.99 2.77
N LEU A 103 21.32 -11.91 2.05
CA LEU A 103 20.43 -10.75 1.86
C LEU A 103 19.19 -11.14 1.06
N GLU A 104 18.34 -11.98 1.61
CA GLU A 104 16.99 -12.09 1.09
C GLU A 104 16.22 -10.82 1.49
N PRO A 105 15.62 -10.12 0.54
CA PRO A 105 14.87 -8.92 0.86
C PRO A 105 13.69 -9.28 1.76
N ASP A 106 13.50 -8.50 2.81
CA ASP A 106 12.33 -8.60 3.67
C ASP A 106 11.04 -8.60 2.84
N ALA A 107 10.15 -9.52 3.15
CA ALA A 107 8.84 -9.56 2.53
C ALA A 107 7.89 -8.61 3.25
N CYS A 108 7.23 -7.72 2.52
CA CYS A 108 6.11 -6.98 3.08
C CYS A 108 4.81 -7.75 2.83
N LEU A 109 4.12 -8.09 3.90
CA LEU A 109 2.89 -8.87 3.89
C LEU A 109 1.71 -7.99 4.25
N LYS A 110 0.55 -8.28 3.66
CA LYS A 110 -0.73 -7.67 4.02
C LYS A 110 -1.52 -8.65 4.88
N ILE A 111 -1.88 -8.23 6.07
CA ILE A 111 -2.56 -9.04 7.07
C ILE A 111 -4.06 -8.73 7.04
N PRO A 112 -4.93 -9.70 6.73
CA PRO A 112 -6.38 -9.54 6.88
C PRO A 112 -6.79 -9.37 8.35
N LEU A 113 -7.95 -8.78 8.57
CA LEU A 113 -8.53 -8.66 9.92
C LEU A 113 -8.72 -10.04 10.56
N GLY A 114 -8.42 -10.14 11.85
CA GLY A 114 -8.56 -11.39 12.62
C GLY A 114 -7.39 -12.36 12.51
N ILE A 115 -6.41 -12.09 11.66
CA ILE A 115 -5.19 -12.90 11.54
C ILE A 115 -4.14 -12.44 12.56
N ASN A 116 -3.57 -13.39 13.28
CA ASN A 116 -2.46 -13.13 14.19
C ASN A 116 -1.15 -12.94 13.39
N TYR A 117 -0.66 -11.70 13.29
CA TYR A 117 0.58 -11.38 12.57
C TYR A 117 1.87 -11.76 13.31
N LYS A 118 1.79 -12.15 14.60
CA LYS A 118 2.97 -12.60 15.38
C LYS A 118 3.40 -14.02 15.03
N ILE A 119 2.54 -14.77 14.35
CA ILE A 119 2.81 -16.14 13.93
C ILE A 119 2.61 -16.21 12.43
N ILE A 120 3.69 -16.05 11.69
CA ILE A 120 3.71 -16.22 10.23
C ILE A 120 4.35 -17.56 9.93
N LEU A 121 3.64 -18.35 9.14
CA LEU A 121 4.12 -19.62 8.62
C LEU A 121 4.61 -19.42 7.20
N GLU A 122 5.67 -20.10 6.83
CA GLU A 122 6.16 -20.15 5.46
C GLU A 122 6.14 -21.58 4.94
N GLU A 123 5.60 -21.76 3.74
CA GLU A 123 5.65 -23.04 3.02
C GLU A 123 7.09 -23.36 2.64
N ILE A 124 7.56 -24.55 3.00
CA ILE A 124 8.95 -24.98 2.80
C ILE A 124 9.03 -25.78 1.49
N GLU A 125 9.88 -25.34 0.58
CA GLU A 125 10.21 -26.03 -0.68
C GLU A 125 9.00 -26.45 -1.52
N GLY A 126 7.88 -25.70 -1.44
CA GLY A 126 6.66 -26.02 -2.15
C GLY A 126 5.91 -27.24 -1.63
N LYS A 127 6.25 -27.73 -0.43
CA LYS A 127 5.53 -28.80 0.29
C LYS A 127 4.62 -28.18 1.32
N ASP A 128 3.57 -28.91 1.72
CA ASP A 128 2.64 -28.49 2.80
C ASP A 128 3.29 -28.54 4.21
N GLU A 129 4.59 -28.43 4.28
CA GLU A 129 5.33 -28.31 5.53
C GLU A 129 5.58 -26.82 5.81
N TYR A 130 5.14 -26.35 6.97
CA TYR A 130 5.23 -24.96 7.36
C TYR A 130 6.30 -24.76 8.42
N GLY A 131 7.28 -23.89 8.14
CA GLY A 131 8.15 -23.36 9.16
C GLY A 131 7.50 -22.16 9.86
N VAL A 132 7.66 -22.07 11.19
CA VAL A 132 7.24 -20.91 11.97
C VAL A 132 8.37 -19.89 11.97
N TYR A 133 8.09 -18.69 11.45
CA TYR A 133 9.06 -17.60 11.44
C TYR A 133 8.58 -16.49 12.40
N PRO A 134 9.24 -16.32 13.56
CA PRO A 134 8.77 -15.45 14.65
C PRO A 134 9.09 -13.96 14.43
N PHE A 135 9.64 -13.56 13.29
CA PHE A 135 10.20 -12.21 13.08
C PHE A 135 9.30 -11.28 12.28
N ALA A 136 7.99 -11.42 12.40
CA ALA A 136 7.08 -10.40 11.89
C ALA A 136 7.17 -9.15 12.78
N GLU A 137 7.49 -8.02 12.19
CA GLU A 137 7.52 -6.75 12.90
C GLU A 137 6.10 -6.20 13.11
N HIS A 138 5.99 -5.15 13.92
CA HIS A 138 4.76 -4.39 14.12
C HIS A 138 4.17 -3.88 12.80
N PRO A 139 2.91 -3.41 12.78
CA PRO A 139 2.34 -2.78 11.59
C PRO A 139 3.30 -1.78 10.97
N TYR A 140 3.59 -1.95 9.68
CA TYR A 140 4.66 -1.25 9.00
C TYR A 140 4.16 0.02 8.34
N PHE A 141 4.33 1.13 9.04
CA PHE A 141 3.98 2.46 8.55
C PHE A 141 4.93 3.54 9.07
N LEU A 142 5.01 4.64 8.35
CA LEU A 142 5.85 5.78 8.69
C LEU A 142 5.07 6.79 9.53
N SER A 143 5.47 6.98 10.79
CA SER A 143 4.95 8.03 11.67
C SER A 143 6.05 9.01 12.08
N GLY A 144 5.66 10.24 12.45
CA GLY A 144 6.62 11.29 12.87
C GLY A 144 7.24 12.08 11.70
N THR A 145 8.08 13.08 12.02
CA THR A 145 8.58 14.05 11.05
C THR A 145 10.04 13.85 10.63
N ASN A 146 10.92 13.42 11.55
CA ASN A 146 12.37 13.46 11.33
C ASN A 146 13.01 12.15 10.84
N THR A 147 12.35 11.01 11.05
CA THR A 147 12.87 9.69 10.67
C THR A 147 12.40 9.23 9.29
N LYS A 148 11.31 9.79 8.76
CA LYS A 148 10.71 9.40 7.49
C LYS A 148 11.69 9.43 6.31
N CYS A 149 12.50 10.49 6.20
CA CYS A 149 13.43 10.65 5.07
C CYS A 149 14.48 9.54 4.99
N LYS A 150 14.95 9.02 6.14
CA LYS A 150 15.90 7.90 6.19
C LYS A 150 15.22 6.60 5.82
N MET A 151 14.02 6.33 6.34
CA MET A 151 13.28 5.08 6.11
C MET A 151 12.83 4.87 4.66
N TYR A 152 12.62 5.94 3.87
CA TYR A 152 12.28 5.80 2.44
C TYR A 152 13.36 5.09 1.62
N GLY A 153 14.62 5.09 2.07
CA GLY A 153 15.74 4.39 1.42
C GLY A 153 15.96 2.96 1.89
N ASP A 154 15.47 2.60 3.07
CA ASP A 154 15.92 1.40 3.79
C ASP A 154 15.18 0.13 3.39
N SER A 155 13.98 0.23 2.82
CA SER A 155 13.23 -0.96 2.39
C SER A 155 12.78 -0.91 0.93
N LEU A 156 12.69 -2.11 0.34
CA LEU A 156 12.29 -2.26 -1.05
C LEU A 156 10.89 -1.69 -1.33
N ILE A 157 9.94 -1.89 -0.42
CA ILE A 157 8.57 -1.40 -0.61
C ILE A 157 8.52 0.12 -0.69
N TRP A 158 9.23 0.83 0.23
CA TRP A 158 9.24 2.30 0.20
C TRP A 158 9.85 2.85 -1.06
N ARG A 159 10.98 2.28 -1.50
CA ARG A 159 11.60 2.67 -2.78
C ARG A 159 10.65 2.50 -3.95
N ARG A 160 9.98 1.34 -4.04
CA ARG A 160 9.02 1.06 -5.13
C ARG A 160 7.82 1.99 -5.12
N LEU A 161 7.24 2.25 -3.94
CA LEU A 161 6.12 3.19 -3.80
C LEU A 161 6.51 4.62 -4.21
N GLN A 162 7.71 5.07 -3.81
CA GLN A 162 8.23 6.39 -4.20
C GLN A 162 8.57 6.48 -5.71
N GLU A 163 9.13 5.43 -6.29
CA GLU A 163 9.38 5.34 -7.74
C GLU A 163 8.06 5.42 -8.51
N ASN A 164 7.06 4.64 -8.12
CA ASN A 164 5.72 4.68 -8.73
C ASN A 164 5.09 6.07 -8.62
N PHE A 165 5.18 6.70 -7.45
CA PHE A 165 4.67 8.06 -7.25
C PHE A 165 5.27 9.05 -8.24
N LYS A 166 6.60 9.08 -8.34
CA LYS A 166 7.32 9.96 -9.28
C LYS A 166 6.95 9.67 -10.74
N GLN A 167 6.87 8.38 -11.11
CA GLN A 167 6.49 7.98 -12.47
C GLN A 167 5.05 8.37 -12.81
N ASN A 168 4.12 8.16 -11.87
CA ASN A 168 2.72 8.50 -12.06
C ASN A 168 2.52 10.02 -12.18
N LEU A 169 3.25 10.81 -11.40
CA LEU A 169 3.24 12.29 -11.53
C LEU A 169 3.71 12.75 -12.92
N ARG A 170 4.76 12.13 -13.48
CA ARG A 170 5.28 12.49 -14.83
C ARG A 170 4.29 12.16 -15.95
N LYS A 171 3.46 11.14 -15.75
CA LYS A 171 2.51 10.64 -16.76
C LYS A 171 1.09 11.14 -16.55
N ALA A 172 0.83 11.89 -15.48
CA ALA A 172 -0.50 12.35 -15.14
C ALA A 172 -1.03 13.37 -16.16
N ASN A 173 -2.25 13.15 -16.64
CA ASN A 173 -3.00 14.15 -17.41
C ASN A 173 -3.79 15.09 -16.49
N CYS A 174 -4.24 14.57 -15.36
CA CYS A 174 -4.95 15.31 -14.33
C CYS A 174 -4.39 14.99 -12.95
N LEU A 175 -4.20 16.00 -12.13
CA LEU A 175 -3.84 15.85 -10.71
C LEU A 175 -4.99 16.36 -9.84
N ILE A 176 -5.47 15.48 -8.94
CA ILE A 176 -6.48 15.83 -7.94
C ILE A 176 -5.85 15.66 -6.56
N ILE A 177 -5.91 16.70 -5.74
CA ILE A 177 -5.38 16.70 -4.37
C ILE A 177 -6.55 16.88 -3.41
N ILE A 178 -6.74 15.93 -2.49
CA ILE A 178 -7.87 15.91 -1.54
C ILE A 178 -7.31 15.84 -0.12
N GLY A 179 -7.67 16.79 0.75
CA GLY A 179 -7.39 16.78 2.18
C GLY A 179 -5.91 16.82 2.55
N TYR A 180 -5.00 17.13 1.62
CA TYR A 180 -3.57 17.17 1.88
C TYR A 180 -3.12 18.54 2.37
N GLY A 181 -2.60 18.61 3.61
CA GLY A 181 -2.18 19.86 4.27
C GLY A 181 -0.77 20.36 3.90
N CYS A 182 -0.11 19.80 2.90
CA CYS A 182 1.21 20.18 2.39
C CYS A 182 2.35 20.22 3.43
N LYS A 183 2.24 19.43 4.51
CA LYS A 183 3.23 19.41 5.59
C LYS A 183 4.40 18.45 5.34
N ASP A 184 4.27 17.48 4.43
CA ASP A 184 5.33 16.53 4.09
C ASP A 184 6.25 17.09 3.00
N LYS A 185 7.47 17.47 3.40
CA LYS A 185 8.47 18.09 2.50
C LYS A 185 8.87 17.16 1.34
N VAL A 186 9.01 15.85 1.61
CA VAL A 186 9.44 14.85 0.60
C VAL A 186 8.37 14.71 -0.48
N ILE A 187 7.12 14.66 -0.09
CA ILE A 187 5.99 14.59 -1.02
C ILE A 187 5.86 15.89 -1.81
N ASN A 188 5.96 17.04 -1.14
CA ASN A 188 5.92 18.35 -1.81
C ASN A 188 7.01 18.50 -2.87
N GLU A 189 8.25 18.15 -2.53
CA GLU A 189 9.36 18.20 -3.47
C GLU A 189 9.18 17.20 -4.63
N SER A 190 8.65 15.99 -4.33
CA SER A 190 8.37 14.99 -5.36
C SER A 190 7.32 15.50 -6.34
N ILE A 191 6.26 16.14 -5.87
CA ILE A 191 5.25 16.77 -6.74
C ILE A 191 5.90 17.89 -7.58
N LYS A 192 6.59 18.83 -6.94
CA LYS A 192 7.23 19.95 -7.65
C LYS A 192 8.23 19.53 -8.72
N LYS A 193 9.03 18.49 -8.46
CA LYS A 193 10.09 18.03 -9.37
C LYS A 193 9.59 17.10 -10.48
N ASN A 194 8.51 16.37 -10.25
CA ASN A 194 8.10 15.30 -11.15
C ASN A 194 6.75 15.54 -11.83
N LEU A 195 5.99 16.55 -11.41
CA LEU A 195 4.74 16.88 -12.08
C LEU A 195 5.04 17.33 -13.50
N GLY A 196 4.55 16.58 -14.48
CA GLY A 196 4.66 16.91 -15.89
C GLY A 196 3.69 18.03 -16.30
N ASN A 197 3.48 18.19 -17.61
CA ASN A 197 2.50 19.12 -18.14
C ASN A 197 1.08 18.55 -17.93
N VAL A 198 0.54 18.77 -16.74
CA VAL A 198 -0.83 18.36 -16.44
C VAL A 198 -1.81 19.35 -17.04
N SER A 199 -2.80 18.83 -17.76
CA SER A 199 -3.85 19.64 -18.39
C SER A 199 -4.82 20.23 -17.36
N LYS A 200 -4.99 19.58 -16.21
CA LYS A 200 -5.92 20.00 -15.17
C LYS A 200 -5.41 19.67 -13.76
N LYS A 201 -5.43 20.68 -12.90
CA LYS A 201 -5.19 20.52 -11.46
C LYS A 201 -6.46 20.84 -10.68
N VAL A 202 -6.87 19.98 -9.78
CA VAL A 202 -8.04 20.16 -8.91
C VAL A 202 -7.60 20.02 -7.46
N TYR A 203 -7.95 21.00 -6.65
CA TYR A 203 -7.66 21.03 -5.22
C TYR A 203 -8.94 21.00 -4.42
N LEU A 204 -9.13 19.96 -3.61
CA LEU A 204 -10.24 19.82 -2.68
C LEU A 204 -9.68 19.85 -1.26
N SER A 205 -9.54 21.02 -0.71
CA SER A 205 -9.02 21.23 0.64
C SER A 205 -9.86 22.28 1.37
N PRO A 206 -10.12 22.11 2.67
CA PRO A 206 -10.76 23.13 3.48
C PRO A 206 -9.89 24.36 3.71
N SER A 207 -8.59 24.33 3.36
CA SER A 207 -7.66 25.45 3.53
C SER A 207 -7.02 25.86 2.20
N ASP A 208 -6.77 27.16 2.02
CA ASP A 208 -6.09 27.72 0.85
C ASP A 208 -4.60 27.38 0.76
N GLN A 209 -4.01 26.77 1.78
CA GLN A 209 -2.58 26.38 1.81
C GLN A 209 -2.19 25.45 0.66
N THR A 210 -3.04 24.48 0.33
CA THR A 210 -2.77 23.52 -0.74
C THR A 210 -2.71 24.24 -2.10
N ARG A 211 -3.61 25.20 -2.33
CA ARG A 211 -3.68 25.98 -3.56
C ARG A 211 -2.41 26.79 -3.78
N ASN A 212 -1.95 27.50 -2.75
CA ASN A 212 -0.77 28.37 -2.81
C ASN A 212 0.54 27.59 -2.95
N THR A 213 0.58 26.32 -2.59
CA THR A 213 1.80 25.49 -2.69
C THR A 213 2.08 25.02 -4.11
N TYR A 214 1.05 24.84 -4.95
CA TYR A 214 1.17 24.23 -6.29
C TYR A 214 0.60 25.10 -7.43
N ALA A 215 0.16 26.30 -7.12
CA ALA A 215 -0.19 27.31 -8.14
C ALA A 215 1.06 27.90 -8.75
#